data_b37c4878f98c06b64c59808388d64c05
#
_entry.id   b37c4878f98c06b64c59808388d64c05
#
_cell.length_a   1.000
_cell.length_b   1.000
_cell.length_c   1.000
_cell.angle_alpha   90.00
_cell.angle_beta   90.00
_cell.angle_gamma   90.00
#
_symmetry.space_group_name_H-M   'P 1'
#
loop_
_entity.id
_entity.type
_entity.pdbx_description
1 polymer ?
#
loop_
_entity_poly.entity_id
_entity_poly.type
_entity_poly.pdbx_seq_one_letter_code
_entity_poly.pdbx_strand_id
1 'polypeptide(L)'
;ELLEARFGSWAARRHGSVAAALAKWGGKGLSRDRVEEGRLGFRPLWNLAHERTLRDQETAEFLLEVQSGFYKETVAFLRKLGFKGLVTASNWTTADNAVLGPLEKLSYTAGDFVDRHGYFDSGAKGEASEWSIRAGHTYVNRSALRFDGASEAGKRLFNHPVMDQQYDDLPSMLSETTWNRPNRHRSEAPLFLAAYAALQGTDGIVHFAYDTDQWKVKPGYFMQPWTLMAPSQVAQFPAAALIYRLGLIHPGELLAEVRLARKDL
;
A
#
# COMPACT_ATOMS: atom_id res chain seq x y z
N GLU A 1 8.97 -23.86 -0.33
CA GLU A 1 8.53 -25.24 -0.64
C GLU A 1 7.06 -25.49 -0.32
N LEU A 2 6.58 -25.17 0.90
CA LEU A 2 5.17 -25.38 1.27
C LEU A 2 4.20 -24.61 0.36
N LEU A 3 4.47 -23.35 0.10
CA LEU A 3 3.62 -22.51 -0.78
C LEU A 3 3.66 -23.00 -2.23
N GLU A 4 4.81 -23.49 -2.70
CA GLU A 4 4.97 -24.10 -4.02
C GLU A 4 4.14 -25.39 -4.17
N ALA A 5 4.08 -26.22 -3.11
CA ALA A 5 3.22 -27.41 -3.09
C ALA A 5 1.72 -27.04 -3.11
N ARG A 6 1.34 -26.00 -2.35
CA ARG A 6 -0.04 -25.48 -2.41
C ARG A 6 -0.39 -24.93 -3.79
N PHE A 7 0.55 -24.23 -4.45
CA PHE A 7 0.34 -23.74 -5.81
C PHE A 7 0.21 -24.90 -6.81
N GLY A 8 1.05 -25.92 -6.72
CA GLY A 8 0.93 -27.11 -7.53
C GLY A 8 -0.43 -27.82 -7.35
N SER A 9 -0.87 -27.97 -6.10
CA SER A 9 -2.19 -28.54 -5.80
C SER A 9 -3.34 -27.67 -6.34
N TRP A 10 -3.23 -26.35 -6.26
CA TRP A 10 -4.20 -25.40 -6.80
C TRP A 10 -4.27 -25.53 -8.34
N ALA A 11 -3.11 -25.53 -9.01
CA ALA A 11 -3.03 -25.68 -10.46
C ALA A 11 -3.54 -27.06 -10.93
N ALA A 12 -3.24 -28.12 -10.18
CA ALA A 12 -3.76 -29.45 -10.49
C ALA A 12 -5.30 -29.52 -10.39
N ARG A 13 -5.91 -28.88 -9.40
CA ARG A 13 -7.39 -28.81 -9.32
C ARG A 13 -8.00 -28.06 -10.49
N ARG A 14 -7.33 -27.01 -10.99
CA ARG A 14 -7.82 -26.17 -12.08
C ARG A 14 -7.66 -26.81 -13.45
N HIS A 15 -6.57 -27.54 -13.67
CA HIS A 15 -6.18 -28.08 -14.97
C HIS A 15 -6.21 -29.63 -15.04
N GLY A 16 -6.54 -30.31 -13.96
CA GLY A 16 -6.56 -31.77 -13.87
C GLY A 16 -5.24 -32.38 -13.38
N SER A 17 -4.09 -31.76 -13.64
CA SER A 17 -2.77 -32.16 -13.11
C SER A 17 -1.78 -31.03 -13.19
N VAL A 18 -0.65 -31.15 -12.47
CA VAL A 18 0.48 -30.19 -12.54
C VAL A 18 1.08 -30.18 -13.94
N ALA A 19 1.20 -31.35 -14.58
CA ALA A 19 1.71 -31.46 -15.94
C ALA A 19 0.78 -30.78 -16.96
N ALA A 20 -0.53 -30.91 -16.79
CA ALA A 20 -1.52 -30.24 -17.64
C ALA A 20 -1.48 -28.72 -17.46
N ALA A 21 -1.30 -28.23 -16.23
CA ALA A 21 -1.11 -26.81 -15.96
C ALA A 21 0.14 -26.26 -16.69
N LEU A 22 1.27 -26.94 -16.58
CA LEU A 22 2.49 -26.56 -17.30
C LEU A 22 2.31 -26.55 -18.81
N ALA A 23 1.64 -27.55 -19.36
CA ALA A 23 1.33 -27.61 -20.79
C ALA A 23 0.48 -26.42 -21.21
N LYS A 24 -0.55 -26.07 -20.41
CA LYS A 24 -1.42 -24.91 -20.64
C LYS A 24 -0.66 -23.58 -20.59
N TRP A 25 0.37 -23.49 -19.77
CA TRP A 25 1.24 -22.31 -19.64
C TRP A 25 2.36 -22.24 -20.69
N GLY A 26 2.32 -23.08 -21.71
CA GLY A 26 3.30 -23.14 -22.80
C GLY A 26 4.41 -24.16 -22.61
N GLY A 27 4.29 -25.08 -21.67
CA GLY A 27 5.18 -26.23 -21.47
C GLY A 27 6.57 -25.91 -20.88
N LYS A 28 6.89 -24.62 -20.66
CA LYS A 28 8.19 -24.19 -20.18
C LYS A 28 8.19 -24.14 -18.65
N GLY A 29 8.86 -25.10 -18.02
CA GLY A 29 9.04 -25.14 -16.57
C GLY A 29 10.05 -24.09 -16.05
N LEU A 30 9.96 -23.82 -14.75
CA LEU A 30 10.97 -23.04 -14.01
C LEU A 30 11.96 -24.00 -13.34
N SER A 31 13.15 -23.50 -13.02
CA SER A 31 14.18 -24.29 -12.33
C SER A 31 13.73 -24.83 -10.96
N ARG A 32 12.73 -24.18 -10.35
CA ARG A 32 12.14 -24.59 -9.05
C ARG A 32 10.95 -25.53 -9.19
N ASP A 33 10.44 -25.78 -10.40
CA ASP A 33 9.35 -26.74 -10.59
C ASP A 33 9.81 -28.17 -10.26
N ARG A 34 8.97 -28.90 -9.57
CA ARG A 34 9.14 -30.32 -9.23
C ARG A 34 7.81 -31.02 -9.51
N VAL A 35 7.59 -31.32 -10.78
CA VAL A 35 6.30 -31.84 -11.26
C VAL A 35 5.94 -33.16 -10.59
N GLU A 36 6.91 -34.04 -10.45
CA GLU A 36 6.75 -35.36 -9.81
C GLU A 36 6.40 -35.25 -8.31
N GLU A 37 6.81 -34.12 -7.68
CA GLU A 37 6.48 -33.83 -6.28
C GLU A 37 5.20 -32.98 -6.16
N GLY A 38 4.55 -32.65 -7.26
CA GLY A 38 3.37 -31.80 -7.25
C GLY A 38 3.65 -30.34 -6.87
N ARG A 39 4.89 -29.85 -7.07
CA ARG A 39 5.33 -28.51 -6.70
C ARG A 39 5.59 -27.62 -7.92
N LEU A 40 5.13 -26.38 -7.85
CA LEU A 40 5.35 -25.35 -8.86
C LEU A 40 6.02 -24.13 -8.25
N GLY A 41 7.14 -23.71 -8.83
CA GLY A 41 7.86 -22.50 -8.43
C GLY A 41 7.14 -21.22 -8.83
N PHE A 42 7.51 -20.12 -8.17
CA PHE A 42 7.00 -18.80 -8.48
C PHE A 42 7.98 -18.04 -9.38
N ARG A 43 7.41 -17.26 -10.28
CA ARG A 43 8.17 -16.27 -11.03
C ARG A 43 8.38 -15.02 -10.15
N PRO A 44 9.44 -14.21 -10.40
CA PRO A 44 9.61 -12.94 -9.72
C PRO A 44 8.39 -12.03 -9.86
N LEU A 45 8.09 -11.19 -8.86
CA LEU A 45 6.98 -10.24 -8.91
C LEU A 45 7.05 -9.29 -10.12
N TRP A 46 8.26 -8.97 -10.56
CA TRP A 46 8.47 -8.18 -11.77
C TRP A 46 7.78 -8.81 -12.99
N ASN A 47 7.89 -10.14 -13.16
CA ASN A 47 7.26 -10.84 -14.27
C ASN A 47 5.72 -10.81 -14.18
N LEU A 48 5.17 -10.98 -12.96
CA LEU A 48 3.73 -10.90 -12.73
C LEU A 48 3.18 -9.53 -13.17
N ALA A 49 3.91 -8.45 -12.90
CA ALA A 49 3.49 -7.11 -13.24
C ALA A 49 3.69 -6.75 -14.73
N HIS A 50 4.75 -7.27 -15.38
CA HIS A 50 5.18 -6.80 -16.70
C HIS A 50 4.91 -7.80 -17.84
N GLU A 51 5.20 -9.08 -17.64
CA GLU A 51 5.01 -10.08 -18.69
C GLU A 51 3.56 -10.60 -18.75
N ARG A 52 2.93 -10.77 -17.60
CA ARG A 52 1.51 -11.14 -17.47
C ARG A 52 1.13 -12.37 -18.27
N THR A 53 2.02 -13.36 -18.33
CA THR A 53 1.69 -14.66 -18.97
C THR A 53 0.54 -15.32 -18.22
N LEU A 54 -0.09 -16.34 -18.81
CA LEU A 54 -1.15 -17.09 -18.14
C LEU A 54 -0.68 -17.64 -16.77
N ARG A 55 0.56 -18.12 -16.70
CA ARG A 55 1.14 -18.58 -15.43
C ARG A 55 1.23 -17.44 -14.41
N ASP A 56 1.60 -16.21 -14.82
CA ASP A 56 1.67 -15.05 -13.95
C ASP A 56 0.30 -14.67 -13.43
N GLN A 57 -0.70 -14.62 -14.29
CA GLN A 57 -2.09 -14.33 -13.93
C GLN A 57 -2.62 -15.34 -12.91
N GLU A 58 -2.44 -16.63 -13.18
CA GLU A 58 -2.87 -17.70 -12.28
C GLU A 58 -2.06 -17.74 -10.98
N THR A 59 -0.79 -17.33 -11.01
CA THR A 59 0.00 -17.12 -9.79
C THR A 59 -0.59 -15.99 -8.95
N ALA A 60 -0.95 -14.87 -9.55
CA ALA A 60 -1.57 -13.74 -8.85
C ALA A 60 -2.93 -14.13 -8.25
N GLU A 61 -3.73 -14.87 -8.99
CA GLU A 61 -5.02 -15.40 -8.51
C GLU A 61 -4.84 -16.36 -7.32
N PHE A 62 -3.87 -17.26 -7.40
CA PHE A 62 -3.54 -18.16 -6.29
C PHE A 62 -3.09 -17.40 -5.05
N LEU A 63 -2.22 -16.40 -5.22
CA LEU A 63 -1.73 -15.59 -4.10
C LEU A 63 -2.86 -14.76 -3.47
N LEU A 64 -3.77 -14.21 -4.27
CA LEU A 64 -4.98 -13.56 -3.79
C LEU A 64 -5.83 -14.50 -2.93
N GLU A 65 -6.05 -15.75 -3.37
CA GLU A 65 -6.82 -16.73 -2.60
C GLU A 65 -6.15 -17.06 -1.26
N VAL A 66 -4.84 -17.27 -1.28
CA VAL A 66 -4.06 -17.56 -0.06
C VAL A 66 -4.15 -16.40 0.93
N GLN A 67 -3.93 -15.18 0.45
CA GLN A 67 -3.93 -13.98 1.29
C GLN A 67 -5.34 -13.68 1.84
N SER A 68 -6.35 -13.72 0.97
CA SER A 68 -7.73 -13.51 1.40
C SER A 68 -8.20 -14.58 2.38
N GLY A 69 -7.82 -15.84 2.16
CA GLY A 69 -8.10 -16.95 3.06
C GLY A 69 -7.48 -16.70 4.44
N PHE A 70 -6.21 -16.35 4.48
CA PHE A 70 -5.49 -16.05 5.72
C PHE A 70 -6.18 -14.93 6.52
N TYR A 71 -6.53 -13.81 5.87
CA TYR A 71 -7.19 -12.71 6.56
C TYR A 71 -8.58 -13.11 7.09
N LYS A 72 -9.39 -13.79 6.28
CA LYS A 72 -10.72 -14.26 6.70
C LYS A 72 -10.65 -15.22 7.89
N GLU A 73 -9.73 -16.18 7.84
CA GLU A 73 -9.50 -17.12 8.94
C GLU A 73 -9.02 -16.41 10.20
N THR A 74 -8.12 -15.42 10.05
CA THR A 74 -7.61 -14.63 11.19
C THR A 74 -8.70 -13.79 11.83
N VAL A 75 -9.50 -13.08 11.02
CA VAL A 75 -10.63 -12.30 11.52
C VAL A 75 -11.63 -13.20 12.24
N ALA A 76 -12.00 -14.33 11.64
CA ALA A 76 -12.90 -15.31 12.26
C ALA A 76 -12.36 -15.85 13.59
N PHE A 77 -11.06 -16.12 13.66
CA PHE A 77 -10.40 -16.55 14.89
C PHE A 77 -10.47 -15.48 15.98
N LEU A 78 -10.18 -14.22 15.65
CA LEU A 78 -10.29 -13.11 16.59
C LEU A 78 -11.72 -12.94 17.12
N ARG A 79 -12.72 -13.04 16.25
CA ARG A 79 -14.13 -13.00 16.63
C ARG A 79 -14.50 -14.14 17.58
N LYS A 80 -14.00 -15.35 17.30
CA LYS A 80 -14.20 -16.51 18.18
C LYS A 80 -13.59 -16.33 19.58
N LEU A 81 -12.49 -15.58 19.68
CA LEU A 81 -11.90 -15.20 20.96
C LEU A 81 -12.69 -14.09 21.69
N GLY A 82 -13.73 -13.55 21.10
CA GLY A 82 -14.54 -12.48 21.69
C GLY A 82 -14.06 -11.07 21.39
N PHE A 83 -13.08 -10.89 20.46
CA PHE A 83 -12.64 -9.56 20.05
C PHE A 83 -13.75 -8.85 19.28
N LYS A 84 -14.15 -7.67 19.76
CA LYS A 84 -15.27 -6.87 19.20
C LYS A 84 -14.81 -5.60 18.47
N GLY A 85 -13.52 -5.25 18.56
CA GLY A 85 -12.96 -4.07 17.87
C GLY A 85 -12.93 -4.28 16.36
N LEU A 86 -12.76 -3.19 15.62
CA LEU A 86 -12.56 -3.24 14.18
C LEU A 86 -11.18 -3.85 13.86
N VAL A 87 -11.13 -4.57 12.76
CA VAL A 87 -9.91 -5.25 12.27
C VAL A 87 -9.64 -4.81 10.86
N THR A 88 -8.42 -4.35 10.59
CA THR A 88 -7.92 -4.22 9.22
C THR A 88 -7.05 -5.42 8.86
N ALA A 89 -7.02 -5.78 7.58
CA ALA A 89 -6.24 -6.91 7.11
C ALA A 89 -4.75 -6.58 6.98
N SER A 90 -4.44 -5.52 6.25
CA SER A 90 -3.08 -5.00 6.08
C SER A 90 -3.12 -3.56 5.58
N ASN A 91 -1.97 -2.88 5.67
CA ASN A 91 -1.77 -1.50 5.21
C ASN A 91 -0.61 -1.38 4.21
N TRP A 92 0.05 -2.48 3.91
CA TRP A 92 1.22 -2.50 3.04
C TRP A 92 0.83 -2.47 1.56
N THR A 93 1.76 -2.05 0.72
CA THR A 93 1.62 -2.08 -0.73
C THR A 93 2.65 -3.00 -1.35
N THR A 94 2.25 -3.77 -2.36
CA THR A 94 3.16 -4.64 -3.12
C THR A 94 4.02 -3.86 -4.12
N ALA A 95 4.82 -4.60 -4.88
CA ALA A 95 5.81 -4.05 -5.80
C ALA A 95 5.23 -3.15 -6.90
N ASP A 96 4.03 -3.43 -7.40
CA ASP A 96 3.39 -2.62 -8.46
C ASP A 96 1.94 -2.31 -8.09
N ASN A 97 1.73 -1.09 -7.65
CA ASN A 97 0.41 -0.64 -7.17
C ASN A 97 -0.62 -0.47 -8.31
N ALA A 98 -0.18 -0.24 -9.53
CA ALA A 98 -1.09 -0.06 -10.66
C ALA A 98 -1.62 -1.40 -11.18
N VAL A 99 -0.79 -2.46 -11.14
CA VAL A 99 -1.13 -3.78 -11.69
C VAL A 99 -1.63 -4.73 -10.61
N LEU A 100 -0.91 -4.84 -9.49
CA LEU A 100 -1.23 -5.78 -8.42
C LEU A 100 -2.04 -5.15 -7.29
N GLY A 101 -2.06 -3.81 -7.22
CA GLY A 101 -2.80 -3.08 -6.19
C GLY A 101 -4.27 -3.44 -6.09
N PRO A 102 -5.04 -3.53 -7.19
CA PRO A 102 -6.45 -3.92 -7.12
C PRO A 102 -6.68 -5.31 -6.52
N LEU A 103 -5.83 -6.30 -6.86
CA LEU A 103 -5.88 -7.65 -6.26
C LEU A 103 -5.56 -7.63 -4.78
N GLU A 104 -4.51 -6.90 -4.41
CA GLU A 104 -4.11 -6.75 -3.01
C GLU A 104 -5.22 -6.09 -2.19
N LYS A 105 -5.77 -4.99 -2.70
CA LYS A 105 -6.88 -4.28 -2.07
C LYS A 105 -8.11 -5.18 -1.91
N LEU A 106 -8.44 -5.99 -2.90
CA LEU A 106 -9.52 -6.98 -2.78
C LEU A 106 -9.29 -7.95 -1.61
N SER A 107 -8.05 -8.36 -1.35
CA SER A 107 -7.76 -9.22 -0.20
C SER A 107 -8.01 -8.52 1.15
N TYR A 108 -7.84 -7.20 1.21
CA TYR A 108 -8.03 -6.41 2.44
C TYR A 108 -9.51 -6.22 2.81
N THR A 109 -10.42 -6.40 1.87
CA THR A 109 -11.86 -6.37 2.15
C THR A 109 -12.34 -7.50 3.07
N ALA A 110 -11.43 -8.42 3.47
CA ALA A 110 -11.68 -9.38 4.53
C ALA A 110 -11.75 -8.75 5.93
N GLY A 111 -11.23 -7.53 6.10
CA GLY A 111 -11.32 -6.75 7.32
C GLY A 111 -12.58 -5.89 7.39
N ASP A 112 -12.72 -5.13 8.47
CA ASP A 112 -13.85 -4.22 8.68
C ASP A 112 -13.61 -2.84 8.05
N PHE A 113 -12.38 -2.50 7.73
CA PHE A 113 -11.98 -1.26 7.06
C PHE A 113 -10.68 -1.46 6.28
N VAL A 114 -10.45 -0.58 5.32
CA VAL A 114 -9.22 -0.58 4.51
C VAL A 114 -8.24 0.46 5.05
N ASP A 115 -7.01 0.05 5.25
CA ASP A 115 -5.92 0.90 5.74
C ASP A 115 -4.80 1.00 4.71
N ARG A 116 -4.11 2.15 4.70
CA ARG A 116 -2.95 2.39 3.84
C ARG A 116 -1.90 3.22 4.55
N HIS A 117 -0.65 2.90 4.29
CA HIS A 117 0.50 3.73 4.61
C HIS A 117 0.98 4.48 3.38
N GLY A 118 1.44 5.70 3.57
CA GLY A 118 2.05 6.45 2.49
C GLY A 118 2.77 7.71 2.96
N TYR A 119 3.90 7.96 2.30
CA TYR A 119 4.77 9.07 2.61
C TYR A 119 5.06 9.87 1.35
N PHE A 120 5.29 11.16 1.52
CA PHE A 120 5.66 12.02 0.42
C PHE A 120 7.15 12.39 0.51
N ASP A 121 7.87 12.24 -0.61
CA ASP A 121 9.28 12.56 -0.78
C ASP A 121 10.25 11.81 0.17
N SER A 122 10.15 10.49 0.20
CA SER A 122 11.10 9.63 0.90
C SER A 122 12.37 9.29 0.09
N GLY A 123 12.45 9.73 -1.16
CA GLY A 123 13.56 9.38 -2.04
C GLY A 123 14.87 10.02 -1.62
N ALA A 124 15.86 9.21 -1.27
CA ALA A 124 17.24 9.58 -1.10
C ALA A 124 18.11 8.87 -2.14
N LYS A 125 19.15 9.53 -2.64
CA LYS A 125 20.21 8.90 -3.41
C LYS A 125 21.48 8.85 -2.58
N GLY A 126 22.04 7.67 -2.38
CA GLY A 126 23.24 7.42 -1.60
C GLY A 126 23.32 5.97 -1.16
N GLU A 127 24.41 5.59 -0.50
CA GLU A 127 24.67 4.21 -0.06
C GLU A 127 23.81 3.75 1.12
N ALA A 128 23.21 4.69 1.84
CA ALA A 128 22.43 4.37 3.02
C ALA A 128 20.95 4.21 2.69
N SER A 129 20.29 3.46 3.55
CA SER A 129 18.86 3.25 3.51
C SER A 129 18.06 4.56 3.48
N GLU A 130 16.94 4.56 2.78
CA GLU A 130 15.92 5.61 2.78
C GLU A 130 15.39 5.93 4.20
N TRP A 131 15.61 5.05 5.14
CA TRP A 131 15.21 5.15 6.54
C TRP A 131 16.04 6.14 7.38
N SER A 132 17.03 6.81 6.78
CA SER A 132 17.89 7.74 7.51
C SER A 132 18.29 8.95 6.68
N ILE A 133 18.40 10.11 7.34
CA ILE A 133 18.94 11.32 6.75
C ILE A 133 20.43 11.39 7.10
N ARG A 134 21.30 11.42 6.10
CA ARG A 134 22.75 11.38 6.27
C ARG A 134 23.45 12.42 5.41
N ALA A 135 24.62 12.86 5.85
CA ALA A 135 25.50 13.70 5.06
C ALA A 135 25.87 13.01 3.75
N GLY A 136 25.98 13.76 2.66
CA GLY A 136 26.30 13.24 1.33
C GLY A 136 25.12 12.65 0.54
N HIS A 137 23.95 12.49 1.17
CA HIS A 137 22.75 12.09 0.45
C HIS A 137 22.09 13.28 -0.24
N THR A 138 21.49 13.02 -1.39
CA THR A 138 20.62 13.97 -2.07
C THR A 138 19.16 13.61 -1.85
N TYR A 139 18.33 14.61 -1.64
CA TYR A 139 16.92 14.44 -1.34
C TYR A 139 16.06 15.21 -2.33
N VAL A 140 14.91 14.64 -2.67
CA VAL A 140 13.88 15.35 -3.42
C VAL A 140 13.27 16.44 -2.53
N ASN A 141 13.00 17.60 -3.12
CA ASN A 141 12.48 18.76 -2.39
C ASN A 141 11.30 19.36 -3.18
N ARG A 142 10.22 18.60 -3.25
CA ARG A 142 9.01 18.98 -3.99
C ARG A 142 7.92 19.48 -3.08
N SER A 143 7.08 20.38 -3.62
CA SER A 143 5.81 20.77 -3.03
C SER A 143 4.70 19.88 -3.56
N ALA A 144 3.81 19.41 -2.70
CA ALA A 144 2.60 18.72 -3.12
C ALA A 144 1.51 19.67 -3.65
N LEU A 145 1.60 20.96 -3.29
CA LEU A 145 0.65 21.99 -3.70
C LEU A 145 1.04 22.71 -5.00
N ARG A 146 2.31 22.62 -5.40
CA ARG A 146 2.80 23.24 -6.63
C ARG A 146 2.71 22.28 -7.78
N PHE A 147 1.73 22.53 -8.63
CA PHE A 147 1.64 21.94 -9.96
C PHE A 147 2.43 22.82 -10.92
N ASP A 148 3.76 22.71 -10.92
CA ASP A 148 4.59 23.46 -11.85
C ASP A 148 4.28 22.98 -13.27
N GLY A 149 3.83 23.89 -14.13
CA GLY A 149 3.52 23.61 -15.54
C GLY A 149 4.72 23.16 -16.38
N ALA A 150 5.91 23.07 -15.78
CA ALA A 150 7.12 22.50 -16.37
C ALA A 150 7.20 20.97 -16.26
N SER A 151 6.30 20.30 -15.49
CA SER A 151 6.19 18.86 -15.54
C SER A 151 5.56 18.46 -16.87
N GLU A 152 6.18 17.51 -17.58
CA GLU A 152 5.65 16.94 -18.82
C GLU A 152 4.13 16.73 -18.72
N ALA A 153 3.41 17.40 -19.63
CA ALA A 153 1.97 17.56 -19.57
C ALA A 153 1.24 16.29 -19.16
N GLY A 154 0.48 16.34 -18.08
CA GLY A 154 -0.45 15.31 -17.63
C GLY A 154 0.12 14.22 -16.73
N LYS A 155 1.41 14.20 -16.38
CA LYS A 155 1.92 13.23 -15.40
C LYS A 155 1.57 13.67 -13.97
N ARG A 156 0.95 12.81 -13.19
CA ARG A 156 0.78 13.02 -11.75
C ARG A 156 2.15 13.24 -11.12
N LEU A 157 2.33 14.36 -10.45
CA LEU A 157 3.60 14.69 -9.82
C LEU A 157 3.90 13.80 -8.60
N PHE A 158 2.88 13.23 -7.98
CA PHE A 158 3.02 12.24 -6.94
C PHE A 158 1.75 11.38 -6.81
N ASN A 159 1.92 10.21 -6.23
CA ASN A 159 0.83 9.31 -5.85
C ASN A 159 0.88 9.12 -4.33
N HIS A 160 -0.26 9.27 -3.68
CA HIS A 160 -0.37 9.14 -2.22
C HIS A 160 -1.72 8.48 -1.87
N PRO A 161 -1.76 7.60 -0.86
CA PRO A 161 -2.97 6.87 -0.48
C PRO A 161 -4.17 7.76 -0.12
N VAL A 162 -3.96 9.01 0.32
CA VAL A 162 -5.06 9.95 0.56
C VAL A 162 -5.83 10.28 -0.72
N MET A 163 -5.27 9.98 -1.89
CA MET A 163 -5.87 10.18 -3.21
C MET A 163 -6.37 8.86 -3.82
N ASP A 164 -6.28 7.75 -3.10
CA ASP A 164 -6.77 6.45 -3.57
C ASP A 164 -8.31 6.48 -3.63
N GLN A 165 -8.85 5.64 -4.52
CA GLN A 165 -10.28 5.41 -4.60
C GLN A 165 -10.80 4.82 -3.28
N GLN A 166 -12.00 5.22 -2.90
CA GLN A 166 -12.73 4.57 -1.83
C GLN A 166 -13.20 3.17 -2.27
N TYR A 167 -13.28 2.29 -1.30
CA TYR A 167 -13.84 0.95 -1.52
C TYR A 167 -15.30 0.96 -1.14
N ASP A 168 -16.11 0.37 -1.99
CA ASP A 168 -17.53 0.25 -1.80
C ASP A 168 -17.87 -0.23 -0.38
N ASP A 169 -18.62 0.61 0.33
CA ASP A 169 -19.13 0.36 1.68
C ASP A 169 -18.11 0.07 2.79
N LEU A 170 -16.82 0.26 2.55
CA LEU A 170 -15.80 0.06 3.58
C LEU A 170 -15.20 1.38 4.06
N PRO A 171 -15.16 1.61 5.38
CA PRO A 171 -14.39 2.70 5.94
C PRO A 171 -12.93 2.65 5.50
N SER A 172 -12.30 3.80 5.37
CA SER A 172 -10.91 3.92 4.97
C SER A 172 -10.08 4.70 5.97
N MET A 173 -8.84 4.28 6.14
CA MET A 173 -7.90 4.89 7.07
C MET A 173 -6.51 5.02 6.46
N LEU A 174 -5.80 6.06 6.89
CA LEU A 174 -4.37 6.21 6.72
C LEU A 174 -3.75 6.12 8.11
N SER A 175 -3.33 4.91 8.51
CA SER A 175 -2.80 4.71 9.85
C SER A 175 -1.35 5.17 10.01
N GLU A 176 -0.68 5.48 8.88
CA GLU A 176 0.71 5.93 8.90
C GLU A 176 1.01 6.82 7.69
N THR A 177 1.21 8.12 7.92
CA THR A 177 1.48 9.08 6.84
C THR A 177 2.21 10.33 7.32
N THR A 178 3.09 10.89 6.47
CA THR A 178 3.68 12.22 6.62
C THR A 178 4.41 12.68 5.37
N TRP A 179 4.81 13.96 5.32
CA TRP A 179 5.84 14.48 4.42
C TRP A 179 7.21 14.32 5.07
N ASN A 180 8.11 13.66 4.39
CA ASN A 180 9.40 13.27 4.95
C ASN A 180 10.38 14.45 5.05
N ARG A 181 11.27 14.40 6.06
CA ARG A 181 12.46 15.24 6.11
C ARG A 181 13.48 14.74 5.06
N PRO A 182 14.32 15.60 4.50
CA PRO A 182 14.46 17.03 4.80
C PRO A 182 13.65 17.96 3.88
N ASN A 183 12.58 17.48 3.23
CA ASN A 183 11.76 18.30 2.36
C ASN A 183 11.34 19.60 3.05
N ARG A 184 11.67 20.77 2.46
CA ARG A 184 11.33 22.08 3.02
C ARG A 184 9.83 22.40 2.96
N HIS A 185 9.06 21.70 2.14
CA HIS A 185 7.61 21.87 1.98
C HIS A 185 6.79 20.98 2.92
N ARG A 186 7.41 20.32 3.89
CA ARG A 186 6.72 19.40 4.80
C ARG A 186 5.61 20.04 5.65
N SER A 187 5.64 21.38 5.81
CA SER A 187 4.56 22.12 6.47
C SER A 187 3.21 22.02 5.74
N GLU A 188 3.21 21.61 4.47
CA GLU A 188 1.98 21.38 3.70
C GLU A 188 1.21 20.15 4.19
N ALA A 189 1.89 19.16 4.79
CA ALA A 189 1.35 17.85 5.09
C ALA A 189 0.04 17.88 5.91
N PRO A 190 -0.03 18.52 7.07
CA PRO A 190 -1.22 18.44 7.91
C PRO A 190 -2.47 18.99 7.23
N LEU A 191 -2.35 20.15 6.58
CA LEU A 191 -3.48 20.78 5.89
C LEU A 191 -3.86 20.03 4.62
N PHE A 192 -2.87 19.58 3.84
CA PHE A 192 -3.08 18.81 2.63
C PHE A 192 -3.83 17.50 2.94
N LEU A 193 -3.33 16.74 3.91
CA LEU A 193 -3.92 15.47 4.31
C LEU A 193 -5.34 15.67 4.83
N ALA A 194 -5.58 16.67 5.69
CA ALA A 194 -6.91 16.96 6.21
C ALA A 194 -7.90 17.33 5.10
N ALA A 195 -7.48 18.18 4.17
CA ALA A 195 -8.34 18.61 3.06
C ALA A 195 -8.68 17.48 2.10
N TYR A 196 -7.68 16.74 1.65
CA TYR A 196 -7.92 15.64 0.70
C TYR A 196 -8.64 14.45 1.35
N ALA A 197 -8.33 14.13 2.61
CA ALA A 197 -9.05 13.08 3.32
C ALA A 197 -10.52 13.42 3.53
N ALA A 198 -10.83 14.67 3.88
CA ALA A 198 -12.23 15.13 3.97
C ALA A 198 -12.92 15.07 2.60
N LEU A 199 -12.26 15.54 1.53
CA LEU A 199 -12.79 15.50 0.17
C LEU A 199 -13.07 14.08 -0.30
N GLN A 200 -12.18 13.13 0.01
CA GLN A 200 -12.29 11.72 -0.38
C GLN A 200 -13.17 10.90 0.58
N GLY A 201 -13.63 11.47 1.68
CA GLY A 201 -14.40 10.73 2.68
C GLY A 201 -13.58 9.71 3.48
N THR A 202 -12.27 9.94 3.65
CA THR A 202 -11.41 9.08 4.48
C THR A 202 -11.79 9.22 5.94
N ASP A 203 -11.99 8.12 6.66
CA ASP A 203 -12.54 8.10 8.03
C ASP A 203 -11.50 8.35 9.12
N GLY A 204 -10.22 8.12 8.82
CA GLY A 204 -9.16 8.31 9.81
C GLY A 204 -7.80 8.63 9.22
N ILE A 205 -7.05 9.50 9.90
CA ILE A 205 -5.66 9.84 9.56
C ILE A 205 -4.83 9.81 10.82
N VAL A 206 -3.75 9.04 10.79
CA VAL A 206 -2.72 9.03 11.84
C VAL A 206 -1.38 9.45 11.24
N HIS A 207 -0.88 10.57 11.72
CA HIS A 207 0.44 11.05 11.29
C HIS A 207 1.55 10.24 11.96
N PHE A 208 2.51 9.80 11.18
CA PHE A 208 3.69 9.09 11.66
C PHE A 208 4.92 10.00 11.58
N ALA A 209 5.67 10.25 12.67
CA ALA A 209 5.33 9.99 14.05
C ALA A 209 6.02 11.01 14.95
N TYR A 210 5.72 11.02 16.23
CA TYR A 210 6.63 11.63 17.19
C TYR A 210 7.89 10.75 17.26
N ASP A 211 9.07 11.37 17.29
CA ASP A 211 10.35 10.64 17.24
C ASP A 211 10.56 9.75 18.48
N THR A 212 10.25 10.28 19.65
CA THR A 212 10.35 9.57 20.92
C THR A 212 9.32 10.12 21.92
N ASP A 213 8.99 9.31 22.91
CA ASP A 213 8.14 9.69 24.04
C ASP A 213 8.76 10.79 24.95
N GLN A 214 10.07 10.95 24.88
CA GLN A 214 10.83 11.86 25.75
C GLN A 214 11.40 13.09 25.03
N TRP A 215 11.11 13.29 23.77
CA TRP A 215 11.63 14.41 22.96
C TRP A 215 13.18 14.49 22.93
N LYS A 216 13.86 13.38 23.17
CA LYS A 216 15.32 13.32 23.21
C LYS A 216 15.91 13.20 21.81
N VAL A 217 16.79 14.14 21.50
CA VAL A 217 17.73 14.00 20.37
C VAL A 217 18.97 13.27 20.88
N LYS A 218 19.27 12.11 20.33
CA LYS A 218 20.48 11.36 20.66
C LYS A 218 21.65 11.90 19.84
N PRO A 219 22.71 12.42 20.45
CA PRO A 219 23.91 12.86 19.72
C PRO A 219 24.48 11.72 18.88
N GLY A 220 24.88 12.02 17.65
CA GLY A 220 25.42 11.03 16.72
C GLY A 220 24.41 10.06 16.12
N TYR A 221 23.14 10.18 16.47
CA TYR A 221 22.09 9.38 15.88
C TYR A 221 21.64 9.98 14.54
N PHE A 222 21.44 9.15 13.54
CA PHE A 222 20.87 9.61 12.27
C PHE A 222 19.40 10.01 12.46
N MET A 223 18.98 11.09 11.79
CA MET A 223 17.58 11.52 11.83
C MET A 223 16.71 10.61 11.00
N GLN A 224 15.56 10.28 11.52
CA GLN A 224 14.53 9.59 10.76
C GLN A 224 13.85 10.56 9.78
N PRO A 225 13.51 10.11 8.56
CA PRO A 225 12.85 10.96 7.59
C PRO A 225 11.39 11.27 7.96
N TRP A 226 10.71 10.37 8.64
CA TRP A 226 9.33 10.56 9.08
C TRP A 226 9.29 11.09 10.52
N THR A 227 8.94 12.31 10.70
CA THR A 227 8.71 12.89 12.02
C THR A 227 7.83 14.12 11.94
N LEU A 228 6.93 14.24 12.91
CA LEU A 228 6.15 15.44 13.15
C LEU A 228 6.90 16.48 13.99
N MET A 229 8.05 16.13 14.55
CA MET A 229 8.85 16.97 15.43
C MET A 229 9.54 18.14 14.71
N ALA A 230 8.93 18.61 13.64
CA ALA A 230 9.30 19.83 12.96
C ALA A 230 8.29 20.92 13.32
N PRO A 231 8.71 22.06 13.92
CA PRO A 231 7.78 23.14 14.31
C PRO A 231 6.85 23.57 13.17
N SER A 232 7.35 23.56 11.95
CA SER A 232 6.58 23.90 10.75
C SER A 232 5.42 22.93 10.45
N GLN A 233 5.53 21.66 10.84
CA GLN A 233 4.43 20.67 10.69
C GLN A 233 3.51 20.72 11.90
N VAL A 234 4.07 20.65 13.11
CA VAL A 234 3.28 20.65 14.36
C VAL A 234 2.40 21.89 14.48
N ALA A 235 2.92 23.06 14.08
CA ALA A 235 2.16 24.30 14.12
C ALA A 235 0.91 24.31 13.21
N GLN A 236 0.89 23.53 12.15
CA GLN A 236 -0.27 23.40 11.24
C GLN A 236 -1.29 22.36 11.72
N PHE A 237 -0.90 21.47 12.61
CA PHE A 237 -1.73 20.35 13.04
C PHE A 237 -3.06 20.76 13.68
N PRO A 238 -3.13 21.77 14.57
CA PRO A 238 -4.40 22.19 15.16
C PRO A 238 -5.42 22.66 14.11
N ALA A 239 -4.98 23.44 13.13
CA ALA A 239 -5.85 23.90 12.05
C ALA A 239 -6.33 22.74 11.19
N ALA A 240 -5.44 21.82 10.84
CA ALA A 240 -5.78 20.62 10.08
C ALA A 240 -6.79 19.74 10.83
N ALA A 241 -6.57 19.53 12.14
CA ALA A 241 -7.48 18.76 12.98
C ALA A 241 -8.89 19.38 13.04
N LEU A 242 -8.99 20.72 13.14
CA LEU A 242 -10.28 21.42 13.11
C LEU A 242 -10.98 21.25 11.75
N ILE A 243 -10.26 21.46 10.66
CA ILE A 243 -10.82 21.28 9.30
C ILE A 243 -11.42 19.88 9.15
N TYR A 244 -10.66 18.86 9.53
CA TYR A 244 -11.08 17.49 9.36
C TYR A 244 -12.21 17.09 10.33
N ARG A 245 -12.06 17.36 11.63
CA ARG A 245 -13.00 16.93 12.66
C ARG A 245 -14.33 17.67 12.65
N LEU A 246 -14.33 18.92 12.21
CA LEU A 246 -15.56 19.73 12.10
C LEU A 246 -16.23 19.61 10.74
N GLY A 247 -15.65 18.84 9.81
CA GLY A 247 -16.21 18.70 8.48
C GLY A 247 -16.26 20.02 7.69
N LEU A 248 -15.27 20.90 7.86
CA LEU A 248 -15.24 22.19 7.18
C LEU A 248 -15.01 22.04 5.67
N ILE A 249 -14.53 20.90 5.25
CA ILE A 249 -14.50 20.46 3.86
C ILE A 249 -15.43 19.25 3.76
N HIS A 250 -16.43 19.36 2.89
CA HIS A 250 -17.37 18.26 2.64
C HIS A 250 -16.77 17.23 1.69
N PRO A 251 -17.17 15.95 1.79
CA PRO A 251 -16.86 14.96 0.79
C PRO A 251 -17.26 15.43 -0.61
N GLY A 252 -16.41 15.15 -1.58
CA GLY A 252 -16.66 15.46 -2.99
C GLY A 252 -17.83 14.63 -3.53
N GLU A 253 -18.43 15.14 -4.61
CA GLU A 253 -19.40 14.35 -5.36
C GLU A 253 -18.74 13.12 -5.98
N LEU A 254 -19.49 12.02 -6.08
CA LEU A 254 -19.00 10.80 -6.72
C LEU A 254 -18.78 11.08 -8.22
N LEU A 255 -17.51 11.09 -8.62
CA LEU A 255 -17.13 11.35 -10.02
C LEU A 255 -17.34 10.12 -10.90
N ALA A 256 -16.98 8.94 -10.40
CA ALA A 256 -17.10 7.69 -11.13
C ALA A 256 -17.17 6.50 -10.16
N GLU A 257 -17.93 5.50 -10.51
CA GLU A 257 -17.95 4.18 -9.86
C GLU A 257 -17.41 3.14 -10.84
N VAL A 258 -16.41 2.38 -10.39
CA VAL A 258 -15.81 1.30 -11.18
C VAL A 258 -16.12 -0.02 -10.51
N ARG A 259 -16.89 -0.86 -11.17
CA ARG A 259 -17.21 -2.22 -10.71
C ARG A 259 -16.26 -3.21 -11.37
N LEU A 260 -15.38 -3.78 -10.57
CA LEU A 260 -14.44 -4.80 -11.03
C LEU A 260 -14.90 -6.18 -10.55
N ALA A 261 -15.14 -7.09 -11.46
CA ALA A 261 -15.28 -8.49 -11.11
C ALA A 261 -13.88 -9.13 -10.97
N ARG A 262 -13.79 -10.20 -10.18
CA ARG A 262 -12.52 -10.93 -9.97
C ARG A 262 -11.82 -11.32 -11.29
N LYS A 263 -12.59 -11.62 -12.33
CA LYS A 263 -12.07 -11.95 -13.66
C LYS A 263 -11.46 -10.75 -14.42
N ASP A 264 -11.73 -9.54 -13.96
CA ASP A 264 -11.26 -8.30 -14.59
C ASP A 264 -9.94 -7.82 -13.93
N LEU A 265 -9.55 -8.46 -12.82
CA LEU A 265 -8.33 -8.25 -12.06
C LEU A 265 -7.25 -9.24 -12.47
#